data_d5950549a8d92c08016e6c29142c8554
#
_entry.id   d5950549a8d92c08016e6c29142c8554
#
_cell.length_a   1.000
_cell.length_b   1.000
_cell.length_c   1.000
_cell.angle_alpha   90.00
_cell.angle_beta   90.00
_cell.angle_gamma   90.00
#
_symmetry.space_group_name_H-M   'P 1'
#
loop_
_entity.id
_entity.type
_entity.pdbx_description
1 polymer ?
#
loop_
_entity_poly.entity_id
_entity_poly.type
_entity_poly.pdbx_seq_one_letter_code
_entity_poly.pdbx_strand_id
1 'polypeptide(L)'
;LLSETDISGRPDYDLERWAKESTLEEIRRYRISARNRYVRNQRKTGYSRQDMIKAIEDAKPASILTSNWRGGFGTNTIFSPGYYGISPKTPTVDISMEDYGLLYRLAQSNQKPTLNVNVQSKELGKVPTYNSIARIEGVEKPNEYIILSAHLDTTGGGTGATDNGTGTIVMMEAMRILKKIYPNPKRTIIAGHWGAEEQGLNGSSAFVEDNPEIVNNLQALFNQDNGTGRTVQISGHGFTEAYRF
;
A
#
# COMPACT_ATOMS: atom_id res chain seq x y z
N LEU A 1 14.81 -10.97 18.00
CA LEU A 1 13.66 -10.16 18.38
C LEU A 1 12.38 -10.87 17.94
N LEU A 2 11.50 -11.14 18.89
CA LEU A 2 10.22 -11.79 18.66
C LEU A 2 9.11 -10.77 18.94
N SER A 3 8.13 -10.67 18.06
CA SER A 3 6.91 -9.90 18.30
C SER A 3 5.73 -10.84 18.50
N GLU A 4 4.76 -10.40 19.28
CA GLU A 4 3.53 -11.16 19.52
C GLU A 4 2.72 -11.29 18.22
N THR A 5 1.97 -12.39 18.10
CA THR A 5 1.05 -12.65 16.99
C THR A 5 -0.35 -12.11 17.28
N ASP A 6 -1.16 -11.92 16.25
CA ASP A 6 -2.58 -11.64 16.40
C ASP A 6 -3.31 -12.85 16.98
N ILE A 7 -4.28 -12.61 17.86
CA ILE A 7 -5.09 -13.66 18.49
C ILE A 7 -6.24 -14.16 17.59
N SER A 8 -6.69 -13.34 16.66
CA SER A 8 -7.89 -13.68 15.88
C SER A 8 -7.64 -14.73 14.81
N GLY A 9 -6.51 -14.64 14.13
CA GLY A 9 -6.17 -15.51 13.02
C GLY A 9 -7.15 -15.50 11.85
N ARG A 10 -8.15 -14.65 11.87
CA ARG A 10 -9.18 -14.53 10.84
C ARG A 10 -9.11 -13.19 10.14
N PRO A 11 -9.45 -13.13 8.83
CA PRO A 11 -9.58 -11.89 8.10
C PRO A 11 -10.62 -10.96 8.76
N ASP A 12 -10.38 -9.66 8.73
CA ASP A 12 -11.26 -8.67 9.34
C ASP A 12 -12.68 -8.73 8.77
N TYR A 13 -12.84 -8.96 7.47
CA TYR A 13 -14.15 -9.08 6.82
C TYR A 13 -14.98 -10.26 7.33
N ASP A 14 -14.34 -11.36 7.72
CA ASP A 14 -15.03 -12.51 8.32
C ASP A 14 -15.45 -12.19 9.76
N LEU A 15 -14.59 -11.51 10.50
CA LEU A 15 -14.90 -11.05 11.84
C LEU A 15 -16.06 -10.07 11.84
N GLU A 16 -16.04 -9.07 10.95
CA GLU A 16 -17.11 -8.08 10.83
C GLU A 16 -18.45 -8.71 10.44
N ARG A 17 -18.43 -9.78 9.65
CA ARG A 17 -19.64 -10.46 9.18
C ARG A 17 -20.25 -11.43 10.21
N TRP A 18 -19.42 -12.11 11.00
CA TRP A 18 -19.85 -13.27 11.77
C TRP A 18 -19.62 -13.17 13.27
N ALA A 19 -18.73 -12.29 13.73
CA ALA A 19 -18.45 -12.13 15.15
C ALA A 19 -19.49 -11.26 15.85
N LYS A 20 -19.69 -11.52 17.13
CA LYS A 20 -20.47 -10.62 17.97
C LYS A 20 -19.69 -9.32 18.18
N GLU A 21 -20.41 -8.19 18.35
CA GLU A 21 -19.77 -6.89 18.56
C GLU A 21 -18.84 -6.89 19.78
N SER A 22 -19.21 -7.59 20.86
CA SER A 22 -18.34 -7.74 22.03
C SER A 22 -16.99 -8.41 21.69
N THR A 23 -17.00 -9.39 20.78
CA THR A 23 -15.79 -10.06 20.31
C THR A 23 -14.94 -9.13 19.44
N LEU A 24 -15.57 -8.35 18.57
CA LEU A 24 -14.88 -7.35 17.74
C LEU A 24 -14.20 -6.29 18.62
N GLU A 25 -14.88 -5.80 19.64
CA GLU A 25 -14.30 -4.86 20.59
C GLU A 25 -13.13 -5.45 21.36
N GLU A 26 -13.22 -6.71 21.80
CA GLU A 26 -12.11 -7.40 22.48
C GLU A 26 -10.89 -7.52 21.58
N ILE A 27 -11.08 -7.93 20.33
CA ILE A 27 -9.99 -8.03 19.33
C ILE A 27 -9.37 -6.66 19.06
N ARG A 28 -10.18 -5.62 18.87
CA ARG A 28 -9.70 -4.25 18.68
C ARG A 28 -8.86 -3.77 19.87
N ARG A 29 -9.34 -3.99 21.10
CA ARG A 29 -8.60 -3.63 22.32
C ARG A 29 -7.28 -4.40 22.44
N TYR A 30 -7.29 -5.69 22.12
CA TYR A 30 -6.08 -6.50 22.13
C TYR A 30 -5.05 -5.97 21.10
N ARG A 31 -5.47 -5.73 19.87
CA ARG A 31 -4.60 -5.20 18.81
C ARG A 31 -3.98 -3.84 19.18
N ILE A 32 -4.78 -2.95 19.74
CA ILE A 32 -4.29 -1.65 20.23
C ILE A 32 -3.28 -1.86 21.36
N SER A 33 -3.57 -2.74 22.29
CA SER A 33 -2.68 -3.07 23.41
C SER A 33 -1.36 -3.68 22.93
N ALA A 34 -1.40 -4.63 22.00
CA ALA A 34 -0.22 -5.26 21.40
C ALA A 34 0.65 -4.23 20.67
N ARG A 35 0.03 -3.37 19.84
CA ARG A 35 0.73 -2.26 19.18
C ARG A 35 1.39 -1.32 20.18
N ASN A 36 0.67 -0.94 21.24
CA ASN A 36 1.20 -0.03 22.26
C ASN A 36 2.36 -0.67 23.04
N ARG A 37 2.32 -1.99 23.32
CA ARG A 37 3.42 -2.72 23.90
C ARG A 37 4.63 -2.73 22.99
N TYR A 38 4.44 -3.02 21.70
CA TYR A 38 5.51 -2.99 20.70
C TYR A 38 6.19 -1.62 20.64
N VAL A 39 5.42 -0.55 20.46
CA VAL A 39 5.95 0.84 20.41
C VAL A 39 6.67 1.21 21.69
N ARG A 40 6.11 0.84 22.85
CA ARG A 40 6.75 1.08 24.15
C ARG A 40 8.08 0.35 24.28
N ASN A 41 8.12 -0.91 23.87
CA ASN A 41 9.35 -1.70 23.91
C ASN A 41 10.41 -1.15 22.95
N GLN A 42 9.98 -0.74 21.76
CA GLN A 42 10.87 -0.06 20.81
C GLN A 42 11.46 1.23 21.41
N ARG A 43 10.64 2.08 22.01
CA ARG A 43 11.10 3.31 22.66
C ARG A 43 12.07 3.04 23.81
N LYS A 44 11.90 1.96 24.56
CA LYS A 44 12.80 1.59 25.65
C LYS A 44 14.21 1.21 25.16
N THR A 45 14.36 0.80 23.91
CA THR A 45 15.68 0.51 23.33
C THR A 45 16.51 1.76 23.09
N GLY A 46 15.86 2.93 22.98
CA GLY A 46 16.50 4.18 22.57
C GLY A 46 16.89 4.22 21.09
N TYR A 47 16.60 3.17 20.33
CA TYR A 47 16.96 3.07 18.93
C TYR A 47 15.90 3.75 18.04
N SER A 48 16.37 4.55 17.09
CA SER A 48 15.57 4.92 15.94
C SER A 48 15.29 3.68 15.07
N ARG A 49 14.38 3.81 14.10
CA ARG A 49 14.14 2.73 13.12
C ARG A 49 15.41 2.37 12.34
N GLN A 50 16.21 3.35 11.98
CA GLN A 50 17.48 3.15 11.27
C GLN A 50 18.51 2.44 12.14
N ASP A 51 18.60 2.80 13.41
CA ASP A 51 19.51 2.12 14.37
C ASP A 51 19.11 0.66 14.57
N MET A 52 17.80 0.37 14.60
CA MET A 52 17.32 -1.02 14.69
C MET A 52 17.70 -1.83 13.45
N ILE A 53 17.52 -1.28 12.25
CA ILE A 53 17.94 -1.94 11.00
C ILE A 53 19.43 -2.21 11.03
N LYS A 54 20.22 -1.19 11.38
CA LYS A 54 21.66 -1.33 11.51
C LYS A 54 22.06 -2.39 12.53
N ALA A 55 21.42 -2.42 13.69
CA ALA A 55 21.71 -3.43 14.71
C ALA A 55 21.37 -4.86 14.23
N ILE A 56 20.31 -5.03 13.44
CA ILE A 56 19.97 -6.31 12.82
C ILE A 56 21.04 -6.70 11.78
N GLU A 57 21.46 -5.77 10.92
CA GLU A 57 22.53 -6.02 9.94
C GLU A 57 23.86 -6.37 10.61
N ASP A 58 24.23 -5.64 11.65
CA ASP A 58 25.48 -5.88 12.41
C ASP A 58 25.46 -7.25 13.11
N ALA A 59 24.28 -7.74 13.51
CA ALA A 59 24.12 -9.08 14.07
C ALA A 59 24.26 -10.21 13.02
N LYS A 60 24.27 -9.87 11.72
CA LYS A 60 24.43 -10.79 10.59
C LYS A 60 23.54 -12.04 10.68
N PRO A 61 22.22 -11.90 10.86
CA PRO A 61 21.34 -13.05 10.90
C PRO A 61 21.35 -13.76 9.54
N ALA A 62 21.16 -15.07 9.53
CA ALA A 62 21.06 -15.83 8.28
C ALA A 62 19.82 -15.45 7.47
N SER A 63 18.73 -15.10 8.14
CA SER A 63 17.49 -14.63 7.54
C SER A 63 16.64 -13.86 8.56
N ILE A 64 15.71 -13.05 8.06
CA ILE A 64 14.68 -12.38 8.85
C ILE A 64 13.33 -12.98 8.44
N LEU A 65 12.55 -13.41 9.44
CA LEU A 65 11.19 -13.88 9.22
C LEU A 65 10.22 -12.82 9.68
N THR A 66 9.31 -12.45 8.80
CA THR A 66 8.23 -11.50 9.08
C THR A 66 6.88 -12.17 8.91
N SER A 67 5.86 -11.58 9.48
CA SER A 67 4.47 -11.97 9.25
C SER A 67 3.58 -10.76 9.29
N ASN A 68 2.67 -10.68 8.32
CA ASN A 68 1.62 -9.68 8.32
C ASN A 68 0.39 -10.25 9.02
N TRP A 69 0.19 -9.85 10.27
CA TRP A 69 -0.93 -10.31 11.10
C TRP A 69 -2.30 -9.72 10.76
N ARG A 70 -2.41 -8.94 9.71
CA ARG A 70 -3.71 -8.51 9.15
C ARG A 70 -4.24 -9.46 8.08
N GLY A 71 -3.43 -10.41 7.62
CA GLY A 71 -3.84 -11.44 6.69
C GLY A 71 -4.73 -12.49 7.35
N GLY A 72 -5.52 -13.21 6.56
CA GLY A 72 -6.19 -14.42 6.99
C GLY A 72 -5.24 -15.61 7.10
N PHE A 73 -5.73 -16.73 7.63
CA PHE A 73 -4.99 -17.97 7.69
C PHE A 73 -4.48 -18.40 6.30
N GLY A 74 -3.23 -18.81 6.22
CA GLY A 74 -2.59 -19.26 5.00
C GLY A 74 -2.35 -18.18 3.95
N THR A 75 -2.68 -16.92 4.24
CA THR A 75 -2.48 -15.80 3.33
C THR A 75 -1.33 -14.92 3.76
N ASN A 76 -0.47 -14.58 2.82
CA ASN A 76 0.56 -13.58 2.99
C ASN A 76 0.25 -12.38 2.11
N THR A 77 0.33 -11.20 2.67
CA THR A 77 0.37 -9.99 1.88
C THR A 77 1.83 -9.73 1.55
N ILE A 78 2.17 -9.83 0.27
CA ILE A 78 3.54 -9.61 -0.18
C ILE A 78 3.79 -8.12 -0.24
N PHE A 79 4.53 -7.61 0.73
CA PHE A 79 5.04 -6.25 0.68
C PHE A 79 6.56 -6.28 0.46
N SER A 80 7.07 -5.27 -0.23
CA SER A 80 8.50 -5.07 -0.32
C SER A 80 9.12 -5.01 1.08
N PRO A 81 10.19 -5.75 1.35
CA PRO A 81 10.90 -5.67 2.63
C PRO A 81 11.30 -4.25 3.02
N GLY A 82 11.58 -3.39 2.05
CA GLY A 82 11.88 -1.97 2.26
C GLY A 82 10.73 -1.17 2.86
N TYR A 83 9.48 -1.56 2.60
CA TYR A 83 8.30 -0.90 3.16
C TYR A 83 8.27 -0.96 4.69
N TYR A 84 8.68 -2.07 5.28
CA TYR A 84 8.78 -2.22 6.73
C TYR A 84 10.13 -1.78 7.30
N GLY A 85 11.03 -1.24 6.47
CA GLY A 85 12.35 -0.78 6.88
C GLY A 85 13.28 -1.91 7.29
N ILE A 86 13.13 -3.07 6.67
CA ILE A 86 13.99 -4.22 6.85
C ILE A 86 15.15 -4.11 5.86
N SER A 87 16.34 -4.52 6.29
CA SER A 87 17.55 -4.43 5.50
C SER A 87 17.45 -5.17 4.17
N PRO A 88 17.81 -4.55 3.04
CA PRO A 88 17.92 -5.25 1.77
C PRO A 88 19.09 -6.24 1.72
N LYS A 89 20.02 -6.20 2.70
CA LYS A 89 21.22 -7.04 2.71
C LYS A 89 21.00 -8.41 3.36
N THR A 90 19.94 -8.56 4.14
CA THR A 90 19.63 -9.84 4.81
C THR A 90 18.40 -10.45 4.16
N PRO A 91 18.44 -11.72 3.74
CA PRO A 91 17.27 -12.39 3.18
C PRO A 91 16.08 -12.29 4.13
N THR A 92 14.99 -11.71 3.65
CA THR A 92 13.77 -11.53 4.44
C THR A 92 12.64 -12.31 3.80
N VAL A 93 11.95 -13.11 4.60
CA VAL A 93 10.84 -13.96 4.16
C VAL A 93 9.60 -13.61 4.96
N ASP A 94 8.52 -13.31 4.27
CA ASP A 94 7.21 -13.19 4.88
C ASP A 94 6.55 -14.57 4.94
N ILE A 95 6.11 -14.97 6.12
CA ILE A 95 5.51 -16.28 6.37
C ILE A 95 4.09 -16.13 6.91
N SER A 96 3.31 -17.19 6.78
CA SER A 96 1.94 -17.21 7.28
C SER A 96 1.91 -16.90 8.78
N MET A 97 0.80 -16.35 9.24
CA MET A 97 0.64 -16.03 10.66
C MET A 97 0.66 -17.30 11.53
N GLU A 98 0.15 -18.41 11.03
CA GLU A 98 0.16 -19.70 11.72
C GLU A 98 1.58 -20.21 11.95
N ASP A 99 2.40 -20.19 10.90
CA ASP A 99 3.79 -20.63 10.95
C ASP A 99 4.61 -19.71 11.85
N TYR A 100 4.43 -18.40 11.71
CA TYR A 100 5.05 -17.42 12.59
C TYR A 100 4.66 -17.67 14.06
N GLY A 101 3.37 -17.88 14.34
CA GLY A 101 2.86 -18.16 15.67
C GLY A 101 3.43 -19.48 16.25
N LEU A 102 3.59 -20.51 15.42
CA LEU A 102 4.24 -21.74 15.83
C LEU A 102 5.70 -21.49 16.23
N LEU A 103 6.46 -20.84 15.36
CA LEU A 103 7.88 -20.52 15.64
C LEU A 103 8.04 -19.65 16.89
N TYR A 104 7.15 -18.68 17.07
CA TYR A 104 7.13 -17.81 18.24
C TYR A 104 6.93 -18.62 19.52
N ARG A 105 5.94 -19.52 19.57
CA ARG A 105 5.67 -20.38 20.74
C ARG A 105 6.80 -21.35 21.03
N LEU A 106 7.39 -21.95 19.99
CA LEU A 106 8.55 -22.83 20.15
C LEU A 106 9.74 -22.08 20.76
N ALA A 107 10.02 -20.89 20.26
CA ALA A 107 11.10 -20.06 20.79
C ALA A 107 10.83 -19.60 22.24
N GLN A 108 9.59 -19.22 22.58
CA GLN A 108 9.22 -18.89 23.96
C GLN A 108 9.39 -20.07 24.94
N SER A 109 9.19 -21.28 24.45
CA SER A 109 9.35 -22.52 25.23
C SER A 109 10.80 -23.03 25.25
N ASN A 110 11.78 -22.17 24.88
CA ASN A 110 13.20 -22.52 24.78
C ASN A 110 13.51 -23.70 23.83
N GLN A 111 12.59 -24.04 22.95
CA GLN A 111 12.86 -24.94 21.84
C GLN A 111 13.63 -24.18 20.77
N LYS A 112 14.52 -24.86 20.08
CA LYS A 112 15.36 -24.27 19.03
C LYS A 112 14.91 -24.80 17.66
N PRO A 113 13.82 -24.26 17.09
CA PRO A 113 13.37 -24.70 15.77
C PRO A 113 14.43 -24.42 14.71
N THR A 114 14.67 -25.38 13.82
CA THR A 114 15.57 -25.22 12.68
C THR A 114 14.73 -25.03 11.44
N LEU A 115 15.09 -24.07 10.62
CA LEU A 115 14.43 -23.73 9.37
C LEU A 115 15.39 -23.88 8.21
N ASN A 116 14.90 -24.37 7.10
CA ASN A 116 15.61 -24.34 5.83
C ASN A 116 15.01 -23.18 4.99
N VAL A 117 15.81 -22.15 4.73
CA VAL A 117 15.40 -21.00 3.94
C VAL A 117 16.18 -21.00 2.62
N ASN A 118 15.47 -21.11 1.51
CA ASN A 118 16.06 -21.02 0.17
C ASN A 118 15.40 -19.84 -0.54
N VAL A 119 16.10 -18.72 -0.64
CA VAL A 119 15.65 -17.49 -1.27
C VAL A 119 16.68 -17.05 -2.29
N GLN A 120 16.22 -16.79 -3.50
CA GLN A 120 17.03 -16.22 -4.57
C GLN A 120 16.43 -14.89 -5.00
N SER A 121 17.23 -13.83 -4.91
CA SER A 121 16.86 -12.51 -5.38
C SER A 121 18.07 -11.84 -6.03
N LYS A 122 17.77 -10.94 -6.96
CA LYS A 122 18.79 -10.12 -7.62
C LYS A 122 18.32 -8.68 -7.58
N GLU A 123 19.14 -7.81 -7.02
CA GLU A 123 18.93 -6.38 -7.13
C GLU A 123 19.28 -5.92 -8.56
N LEU A 124 18.30 -5.29 -9.22
CA LEU A 124 18.46 -4.79 -10.59
C LEU A 124 18.89 -3.31 -10.63
N GLY A 125 18.98 -2.66 -9.47
CA GLY A 125 19.24 -1.23 -9.34
C GLY A 125 18.03 -0.38 -9.73
N LYS A 126 18.29 0.90 -9.99
CA LYS A 126 17.26 1.85 -10.45
C LYS A 126 16.95 1.58 -11.92
N VAL A 127 15.69 1.41 -12.22
CA VAL A 127 15.15 1.25 -13.57
C VAL A 127 14.16 2.38 -13.87
N PRO A 128 14.04 2.84 -15.12
CA PRO A 128 13.04 3.85 -15.46
C PRO A 128 11.62 3.30 -15.30
N THR A 129 10.73 4.16 -14.83
CA THR A 129 9.29 3.94 -14.85
C THR A 129 8.64 5.06 -15.65
N TYR A 130 7.40 4.85 -16.07
CA TYR A 130 6.72 5.79 -16.97
C TYR A 130 5.28 6.02 -16.49
N ASN A 131 4.81 7.24 -16.68
CA ASN A 131 3.40 7.58 -16.60
C ASN A 131 2.78 7.50 -18.01
N SER A 132 1.53 7.04 -18.08
CA SER A 132 0.75 7.12 -19.32
C SER A 132 -0.23 8.27 -19.20
N ILE A 133 -0.13 9.25 -20.12
CA ILE A 133 -0.92 10.47 -20.08
C ILE A 133 -1.74 10.58 -21.35
N ALA A 134 -3.05 10.85 -21.20
CA ALA A 134 -3.97 11.20 -22.30
C ALA A 134 -4.67 12.50 -21.98
N ARG A 135 -5.07 13.28 -23.01
CA ARG A 135 -5.73 14.57 -22.81
C ARG A 135 -6.86 14.79 -23.82
N ILE A 136 -7.85 15.55 -23.35
CA ILE A 136 -8.88 16.19 -24.18
C ILE A 136 -8.72 17.69 -23.97
N GLU A 137 -8.30 18.39 -25.01
CA GLU A 137 -8.02 19.83 -24.91
C GLU A 137 -9.29 20.65 -24.63
N GLY A 138 -9.16 21.60 -23.72
CA GLY A 138 -10.21 22.56 -23.42
C GLY A 138 -10.34 23.63 -24.49
N VAL A 139 -11.56 24.07 -24.77
CA VAL A 139 -11.82 25.08 -25.84
C VAL A 139 -11.97 26.50 -25.32
N GLU A 140 -12.37 26.69 -24.04
CA GLU A 140 -12.54 28.04 -23.46
C GLU A 140 -11.39 28.38 -22.52
N LYS A 141 -10.94 27.41 -21.72
CA LYS A 141 -9.93 27.54 -20.69
C LYS A 141 -8.91 26.40 -20.80
N PRO A 142 -8.13 26.35 -21.89
CA PRO A 142 -7.24 25.24 -22.15
C PRO A 142 -6.11 25.08 -21.11
N ASN A 143 -5.79 26.15 -20.39
CA ASN A 143 -4.77 26.15 -19.35
C ASN A 143 -5.32 25.90 -17.93
N GLU A 144 -6.61 25.61 -17.77
CA GLU A 144 -7.18 25.10 -16.52
C GLU A 144 -7.40 23.58 -16.68
N TYR A 145 -7.03 22.80 -15.66
CA TYR A 145 -6.93 21.35 -15.78
C TYR A 145 -7.84 20.60 -14.80
N ILE A 146 -8.39 19.49 -15.27
CA ILE A 146 -9.04 18.47 -14.45
C ILE A 146 -8.29 17.18 -14.72
N ILE A 147 -7.88 16.46 -13.65
CA ILE A 147 -7.16 15.21 -13.78
C ILE A 147 -8.02 14.05 -13.29
N LEU A 148 -8.10 13.01 -14.11
CA LEU A 148 -8.62 11.70 -13.76
C LEU A 148 -7.43 10.76 -13.62
N SER A 149 -7.26 10.08 -12.48
CA SER A 149 -6.05 9.30 -12.26
C SER A 149 -6.26 7.96 -11.58
N ALA A 150 -5.33 7.07 -11.84
CA ALA A 150 -5.16 5.78 -11.19
C ALA A 150 -3.70 5.38 -11.36
N HIS A 151 -3.16 4.50 -10.53
CA HIS A 151 -1.84 3.95 -10.84
C HIS A 151 -1.93 2.73 -11.78
N LEU A 152 -0.83 2.46 -12.46
CA LEU A 152 -0.76 1.45 -13.53
C LEU A 152 0.02 0.20 -13.11
N ASP A 153 0.90 0.35 -12.14
CA ASP A 153 1.68 -0.75 -11.58
C ASP A 153 0.92 -1.51 -10.48
N THR A 154 1.54 -2.56 -10.00
CA THR A 154 1.04 -3.36 -8.87
C THR A 154 2.21 -3.86 -8.03
N THR A 155 1.94 -4.30 -6.81
CA THR A 155 2.93 -4.94 -5.95
C THR A 155 3.53 -6.19 -6.59
N GLY A 156 4.82 -6.42 -6.32
CA GLY A 156 5.60 -7.49 -6.95
C GLY A 156 4.94 -8.87 -6.85
N GLY A 157 4.72 -9.49 -8.00
CA GLY A 157 4.11 -10.80 -8.14
C GLY A 157 2.58 -10.84 -8.20
N GLY A 158 1.92 -9.70 -7.98
CA GLY A 158 0.47 -9.58 -8.15
C GLY A 158 0.06 -9.44 -9.61
N THR A 159 -1.19 -9.76 -9.94
CA THR A 159 -1.75 -9.52 -11.28
C THR A 159 -2.24 -8.09 -11.48
N GLY A 160 -2.39 -7.32 -10.39
CA GLY A 160 -2.91 -5.96 -10.43
C GLY A 160 -4.37 -5.82 -10.85
N ALA A 161 -5.13 -6.92 -10.86
CA ALA A 161 -6.51 -6.87 -11.37
C ALA A 161 -7.40 -5.92 -10.57
N THR A 162 -7.29 -5.93 -9.25
CA THR A 162 -8.03 -5.04 -8.35
C THR A 162 -7.23 -3.78 -8.03
N ASP A 163 -5.99 -3.95 -7.67
CA ASP A 163 -5.07 -2.90 -7.29
C ASP A 163 -3.91 -2.83 -8.30
N ASN A 164 -3.98 -1.96 -9.35
CA ASN A 164 -5.06 -1.00 -9.56
C ASN A 164 -5.58 -1.04 -11.02
N GLY A 165 -5.70 -2.26 -11.58
CA GLY A 165 -6.30 -2.45 -12.92
C GLY A 165 -7.72 -1.91 -13.01
N THR A 166 -8.51 -2.01 -11.93
CA THR A 166 -9.88 -1.47 -11.88
C THR A 166 -9.90 0.05 -11.97
N GLY A 167 -9.05 0.74 -11.21
CA GLY A 167 -8.94 2.20 -11.29
C GLY A 167 -8.51 2.66 -12.69
N THR A 168 -7.51 2.00 -13.26
CA THR A 168 -7.03 2.27 -14.62
C THR A 168 -8.19 2.16 -15.64
N ILE A 169 -8.94 1.05 -15.61
CA ILE A 169 -10.07 0.84 -16.55
C ILE A 169 -11.19 1.87 -16.35
N VAL A 170 -11.51 2.20 -15.09
CA VAL A 170 -12.53 3.23 -14.78
C VAL A 170 -12.13 4.58 -15.36
N MET A 171 -10.88 4.99 -15.22
CA MET A 171 -10.42 6.28 -15.76
C MET A 171 -10.36 6.28 -17.29
N MET A 172 -9.94 5.18 -17.90
CA MET A 172 -9.97 5.01 -19.36
C MET A 172 -11.39 5.12 -19.90
N GLU A 173 -12.36 4.44 -19.26
CA GLU A 173 -13.76 4.47 -19.67
C GLU A 173 -14.39 5.85 -19.45
N ALA A 174 -14.07 6.52 -18.34
CA ALA A 174 -14.48 7.90 -18.10
C ALA A 174 -14.00 8.83 -19.22
N MET A 175 -12.74 8.73 -19.63
CA MET A 175 -12.19 9.50 -20.74
C MET A 175 -12.87 9.17 -22.07
N ARG A 176 -13.15 7.89 -22.33
CA ARG A 176 -13.88 7.48 -23.54
C ARG A 176 -15.28 8.09 -23.59
N ILE A 177 -16.01 8.05 -22.47
CA ILE A 177 -17.35 8.64 -22.35
C ILE A 177 -17.27 10.15 -22.55
N LEU A 178 -16.38 10.83 -21.82
CA LEU A 178 -16.20 12.27 -21.92
C LEU A 178 -15.87 12.71 -23.36
N LYS A 179 -14.95 12.00 -24.02
CA LYS A 179 -14.62 12.30 -25.42
C LYS A 179 -15.82 12.17 -26.36
N LYS A 180 -16.73 11.22 -26.08
CA LYS A 180 -17.93 10.99 -26.91
C LYS A 180 -19.03 12.02 -26.66
N ILE A 181 -19.33 12.33 -25.39
CA ILE A 181 -20.50 13.15 -25.04
C ILE A 181 -20.15 14.63 -24.83
N TYR A 182 -18.86 14.91 -24.52
CA TYR A 182 -18.37 16.25 -24.29
C TYR A 182 -16.99 16.45 -24.97
N PRO A 183 -17.01 16.39 -26.34
CA PRO A 183 -15.75 16.38 -27.12
C PRO A 183 -14.99 17.69 -27.07
N ASN A 184 -15.65 18.80 -26.73
CA ASN A 184 -15.09 20.14 -26.60
C ASN A 184 -15.28 20.64 -25.15
N PRO A 185 -14.55 20.12 -24.18
CA PRO A 185 -14.71 20.52 -22.79
C PRO A 185 -14.25 21.98 -22.61
N LYS A 186 -14.81 22.63 -21.59
CA LYS A 186 -14.41 24.00 -21.25
C LYS A 186 -12.95 24.06 -20.84
N ARG A 187 -12.51 23.11 -20.00
CA ARG A 187 -11.15 22.96 -19.48
C ARG A 187 -10.49 21.73 -20.05
N THR A 188 -9.19 21.71 -20.07
CA THR A 188 -8.42 20.52 -20.45
C THR A 188 -8.61 19.40 -19.42
N ILE A 189 -8.97 18.21 -19.91
CA ILE A 189 -9.12 17.00 -19.09
C ILE A 189 -7.93 16.10 -19.37
N ILE A 190 -7.24 15.68 -18.33
CA ILE A 190 -6.08 14.80 -18.40
C ILE A 190 -6.43 13.47 -17.72
N ALA A 191 -6.11 12.35 -18.36
CA ALA A 191 -6.00 11.07 -17.68
C ALA A 191 -4.54 10.82 -17.36
N GLY A 192 -4.23 10.56 -16.08
CA GLY A 192 -2.91 10.19 -15.59
C GLY A 192 -2.92 8.78 -15.03
N HIS A 193 -2.14 7.88 -15.65
CA HIS A 193 -1.91 6.54 -15.11
C HIS A 193 -0.46 6.47 -14.62
N TRP A 194 -0.32 6.41 -13.29
CA TRP A 194 0.95 6.58 -12.61
C TRP A 194 1.74 5.27 -12.55
N GLY A 195 3.03 5.33 -12.83
CA GLY A 195 3.94 4.21 -12.66
C GLY A 195 4.69 4.27 -11.34
N ALA A 196 5.06 3.11 -10.80
CA ALA A 196 5.76 2.94 -9.54
C ALA A 196 5.08 3.66 -8.35
N GLU A 197 3.76 3.58 -8.29
CA GLU A 197 2.97 4.03 -7.16
C GLU A 197 3.28 3.20 -5.92
N GLU A 198 3.26 1.89 -6.08
CA GLU A 198 3.51 0.88 -5.04
C GLU A 198 4.92 0.93 -4.42
N GLN A 199 5.80 1.67 -5.04
CA GLN A 199 7.18 1.90 -4.58
C GLN A 199 7.36 3.30 -3.96
N GLY A 200 6.26 4.01 -3.68
CA GLY A 200 6.24 5.27 -2.97
C GLY A 200 5.84 6.47 -3.83
N LEU A 201 4.79 6.35 -4.65
CA LEU A 201 4.18 7.43 -5.43
C LEU A 201 5.14 8.08 -6.45
N ASN A 202 6.12 7.31 -6.96
CA ASN A 202 7.20 7.88 -7.76
C ASN A 202 6.70 8.58 -9.03
N GLY A 203 5.78 7.94 -9.76
CA GLY A 203 5.27 8.49 -11.01
C GLY A 203 4.46 9.75 -10.84
N SER A 204 3.56 9.80 -9.87
CA SER A 204 2.75 10.99 -9.59
C SER A 204 3.60 12.13 -9.02
N SER A 205 4.59 11.84 -8.19
CA SER A 205 5.54 12.84 -7.66
C SER A 205 6.35 13.47 -8.80
N ALA A 206 6.91 12.64 -9.68
CA ALA A 206 7.64 13.14 -10.85
C ALA A 206 6.73 13.99 -11.77
N PHE A 207 5.48 13.57 -11.99
CA PHE A 207 4.54 14.37 -12.78
C PHE A 207 4.32 15.76 -12.21
N VAL A 208 4.20 15.88 -10.89
CA VAL A 208 4.04 17.17 -10.19
C VAL A 208 5.29 18.04 -10.36
N GLU A 209 6.48 17.45 -10.23
CA GLU A 209 7.76 18.16 -10.38
C GLU A 209 8.00 18.62 -11.82
N ASP A 210 7.65 17.79 -12.80
CA ASP A 210 7.90 18.04 -14.22
C ASP A 210 6.86 18.97 -14.87
N ASN A 211 5.65 19.15 -14.25
CA ASN A 211 4.54 19.91 -14.83
C ASN A 211 3.96 20.95 -13.87
N PRO A 212 4.78 21.91 -13.38
CA PRO A 212 4.32 22.89 -12.41
C PRO A 212 3.20 23.79 -12.95
N GLU A 213 3.13 24.03 -14.25
CA GLU A 213 2.08 24.81 -14.89
C GLU A 213 0.72 24.10 -14.83
N ILE A 214 0.69 22.78 -14.95
CA ILE A 214 -0.55 21.99 -14.81
C ILE A 214 -1.01 22.00 -13.35
N VAL A 215 -0.07 21.80 -12.42
CA VAL A 215 -0.37 21.74 -10.98
C VAL A 215 -0.90 23.10 -10.47
N ASN A 216 -0.28 24.19 -10.87
CA ASN A 216 -0.70 25.55 -10.46
C ASN A 216 -2.08 25.94 -11.02
N ASN A 217 -2.51 25.34 -12.10
CA ASN A 217 -3.80 25.59 -12.74
C ASN A 217 -4.79 24.42 -12.58
N LEU A 218 -4.51 23.48 -11.69
CA LEU A 218 -5.37 22.35 -11.39
C LEU A 218 -6.63 22.79 -10.67
N GLN A 219 -7.79 22.44 -11.21
CA GLN A 219 -9.09 22.75 -10.64
C GLN A 219 -9.65 21.61 -9.79
N ALA A 220 -9.45 20.36 -10.27
CA ALA A 220 -9.86 19.17 -9.55
C ALA A 220 -9.04 17.95 -10.00
N LEU A 221 -8.85 17.01 -9.08
CA LEU A 221 -8.29 15.69 -9.36
C LEU A 221 -9.20 14.63 -8.77
N PHE A 222 -9.52 13.62 -9.58
CA PHE A 222 -10.26 12.44 -9.19
C PHE A 222 -9.35 11.22 -9.31
N ASN A 223 -9.07 10.57 -8.19
CA ASN A 223 -8.24 9.37 -8.15
C ASN A 223 -9.05 8.16 -7.73
N GLN A 224 -8.86 7.04 -8.43
CA GLN A 224 -9.48 5.76 -8.08
C GLN A 224 -8.39 4.76 -7.74
N ASP A 225 -8.41 4.29 -6.49
CA ASP A 225 -7.42 3.35 -5.96
C ASP A 225 -7.98 2.51 -4.79
N ASN A 226 -9.27 2.23 -4.81
CA ASN A 226 -9.94 1.54 -3.71
C ASN A 226 -10.63 0.23 -4.12
N GLY A 227 -10.09 -0.44 -5.13
CA GLY A 227 -10.54 -1.76 -5.54
C GLY A 227 -11.85 -1.78 -6.32
N THR A 228 -12.57 -2.87 -6.21
CA THR A 228 -13.77 -3.20 -6.99
C THR A 228 -15.06 -2.97 -6.21
N GLY A 229 -16.16 -2.87 -6.92
CA GLY A 229 -17.50 -2.80 -6.38
C GLY A 229 -18.14 -1.42 -6.51
N ARG A 230 -19.29 -1.26 -5.86
CA ARG A 230 -20.01 0.02 -5.89
C ARG A 230 -19.27 1.04 -5.01
N THR A 231 -19.00 2.21 -5.58
CA THR A 231 -18.50 3.36 -4.81
C THR A 231 -19.55 3.81 -3.81
N VAL A 232 -19.20 3.76 -2.53
CA VAL A 232 -20.06 4.14 -1.41
C VAL A 232 -19.51 5.32 -0.62
N GLN A 233 -18.27 5.72 -0.90
CA GLN A 233 -17.58 6.80 -0.21
C GLN A 233 -16.66 7.53 -1.18
N ILE A 234 -16.58 8.83 -1.05
CA ILE A 234 -15.60 9.69 -1.72
C ILE A 234 -14.88 10.46 -0.63
N SER A 235 -13.55 10.38 -0.61
CA SER A 235 -12.72 11.17 0.30
C SER A 235 -12.29 12.47 -0.37
N GLY A 236 -12.59 13.60 0.26
CA GLY A 236 -12.16 14.92 -0.22
C GLY A 236 -10.87 15.36 0.46
N HIS A 237 -9.81 15.52 -0.31
CA HIS A 237 -8.55 16.11 0.14
C HIS A 237 -8.42 17.53 -0.39
N GLY A 238 -8.18 18.50 0.49
CA GLY A 238 -8.07 19.91 0.12
C GLY A 238 -9.39 20.61 -0.22
N PHE A 239 -10.51 19.90 -0.16
CA PHE A 239 -11.84 20.47 -0.36
C PHE A 239 -12.52 20.69 0.99
N THR A 240 -12.53 21.91 1.48
CA THR A 240 -13.19 22.24 2.75
C THR A 240 -14.72 22.09 2.71
N GLU A 241 -15.30 22.06 1.52
CA GLU A 241 -16.74 22.00 1.29
C GLU A 241 -17.18 20.78 0.45
N ALA A 242 -16.36 19.72 0.40
CA ALA A 242 -16.66 18.50 -0.36
C ALA A 242 -18.00 17.84 0.03
N TYR A 243 -18.49 18.07 1.24
CA TYR A 243 -19.77 17.56 1.72
C TYR A 243 -21.00 18.22 1.06
N ARG A 244 -20.80 19.27 0.24
CA ARG A 244 -21.88 19.99 -0.49
C ARG A 244 -22.12 19.47 -1.91
N PHE A 245 -21.35 18.46 -2.34
CA PHE A 245 -21.45 17.89 -3.68
C PHE A 245 -22.20 16.55 -3.68
#